data_9b793f68e790543b523bc89f523eee3b
#
_entry.id   9b793f68e790543b523bc89f523eee3b
#
_cell.length_a   1.000
_cell.length_b   1.000
_cell.length_c   1.000
_cell.angle_alpha   90.00
_cell.angle_beta   90.00
_cell.angle_gamma   90.00
#
_symmetry.space_group_name_H-M   'P 1'
#
loop_
_entity.id
_entity.type
_entity.pdbx_description
1 polymer ?
#
loop_
_entity_poly.entity_id
_entity_poly.type
_entity_poly.pdbx_seq_one_letter_code
_entity_poly.pdbx_strand_id
1 'polypeptide(L)'
;LHLLSRRQRQMCIRDRYTMAYFGEDLRPYWNKDGKSSIEDLYADAEKDYKEVMAKCYAFDRQLMADAYLAGGKEYAELCALAYRQSVSAFQMSEDSDGELLYFTPQVGPVDEYYPASPLYLRYNPDLVKAMLNPFFYYSESGKWGKPFPPHDLGGYPIVNGQTIGGDMPVEEAGNGLIMTAAIAKMEKNASYAEKHWKTLTQWAEYLLENGTDTGDQLTTDNFAGNCPHHANLSAKGVLGIAAYARLAEMLNKKEEAEKYMNAAGEMAKEWEMAAYAGDHYRLAFDQPDSWGMKYNLVWDRLLGLNLFPKRVIQKETDFYLTKMNEFGCPLDSRHSYTKVDWTVWTASLSADRMQFRKLMLPLHKFMNETTDRTPMADLINTDGKTIVGFTGRTVVGAYFISCLLYTSDAADDL
;
A
#
# COMPACT_ATOMS: atom_id res chain seq x y z
N LEU A 1 -35.01 21.15 9.37
CA LEU A 1 -34.44 20.02 10.15
C LEU A 1 -33.09 19.56 9.59
N HIS A 2 -32.94 19.38 8.26
CA HIS A 2 -31.68 18.91 7.62
C HIS A 2 -30.54 19.92 7.73
N LEU A 3 -30.80 21.22 7.73
CA LEU A 3 -29.77 22.28 7.86
C LEU A 3 -29.26 22.42 9.28
N LEU A 4 -30.12 22.19 10.27
CA LEU A 4 -29.71 22.19 11.69
C LEU A 4 -28.83 20.98 12.01
N SER A 5 -29.14 19.80 11.45
CA SER A 5 -28.32 18.60 11.68
C SER A 5 -26.91 18.70 11.05
N ARG A 6 -26.76 19.37 9.90
CA ARG A 6 -25.43 19.67 9.30
C ARG A 6 -24.62 20.65 10.14
N ARG A 7 -25.25 21.73 10.62
CA ARG A 7 -24.57 22.71 11.52
C ARG A 7 -24.21 22.06 12.86
N GLN A 8 -25.09 21.22 13.41
CA GLN A 8 -24.82 20.52 14.66
C GLN A 8 -23.70 19.49 14.50
N ARG A 9 -23.61 18.76 13.38
CA ARG A 9 -22.48 17.87 13.07
C ARG A 9 -21.18 18.65 12.86
N GLN A 10 -21.21 19.79 12.18
CA GLN A 10 -20.04 20.65 12.03
C GLN A 10 -19.59 21.29 13.35
N MET A 11 -20.49 21.61 14.25
CA MET A 11 -20.16 22.08 15.61
C MET A 11 -19.53 20.94 16.43
N CYS A 12 -20.11 19.74 16.41
CA CYS A 12 -19.54 18.59 17.11
C CYS A 12 -18.13 18.21 16.59
N ILE A 13 -17.86 18.39 15.31
CA ILE A 13 -16.53 18.17 14.71
C ILE A 13 -15.56 19.31 15.16
N ARG A 14 -16.03 20.54 15.36
CA ARG A 14 -15.20 21.66 15.81
C ARG A 14 -14.92 21.66 17.31
N ASP A 15 -15.86 21.20 18.11
CA ASP A 15 -15.76 21.23 19.58
C ASP A 15 -15.11 19.96 20.16
N ARG A 16 -15.05 18.87 19.41
CA ARG A 16 -14.43 17.61 19.80
C ARG A 16 -13.29 17.28 18.83
N TYR A 17 -12.12 17.79 19.14
CA TYR A 17 -10.86 17.35 18.51
C TYR A 17 -10.49 15.91 18.94
N THR A 18 -11.50 15.02 19.04
CA THR A 18 -11.29 13.66 19.54
C THR A 18 -11.91 12.65 18.59
N MET A 19 -11.26 11.51 18.48
CA MET A 19 -11.74 10.31 17.80
C MET A 19 -12.08 9.27 18.86
N ALA A 20 -13.30 8.74 18.81
CA ALA A 20 -13.68 7.58 19.62
C ALA A 20 -13.00 6.34 19.05
N TYR A 21 -12.08 5.74 19.80
CA TYR A 21 -11.26 4.61 19.40
C TYR A 21 -11.41 3.49 20.42
N PHE A 22 -12.21 2.48 20.13
CA PHE A 22 -12.47 1.31 20.95
C PHE A 22 -12.76 1.59 22.43
N GLY A 23 -13.42 2.70 22.72
CA GLY A 23 -13.79 3.13 24.08
C GLY A 23 -12.89 4.21 24.67
N GLU A 24 -11.86 4.62 23.98
CA GLU A 24 -11.02 5.77 24.31
C GLU A 24 -11.40 7.00 23.46
N ASP A 25 -11.16 8.18 23.98
CA ASP A 25 -11.25 9.43 23.23
C ASP A 25 -9.84 9.94 22.90
N LEU A 26 -9.36 9.66 21.68
CA LEU A 26 -8.04 10.07 21.22
C LEU A 26 -8.04 11.48 20.67
N ARG A 27 -7.03 12.28 21.05
CA ARG A 27 -6.78 13.61 20.53
C ARG A 27 -5.82 13.57 19.34
N PRO A 28 -5.85 14.61 18.46
CA PRO A 28 -4.79 14.78 17.49
C PRO A 28 -3.42 14.83 18.17
N TYR A 29 -2.40 14.29 17.55
CA TYR A 29 -1.05 14.19 18.13
C TYR A 29 -0.48 15.55 18.58
N TRP A 30 -0.75 16.64 17.84
CA TRP A 30 -0.31 17.99 18.17
C TRP A 30 -0.92 18.53 19.47
N ASN A 31 -2.04 17.96 19.91
CA ASN A 31 -2.74 18.34 21.15
C ASN A 31 -3.05 17.10 22.01
N LYS A 32 -2.17 16.10 22.00
CA LYS A 32 -2.41 14.81 22.69
C LYS A 32 -2.63 14.96 24.19
N ASP A 33 -2.02 15.96 24.82
CA ASP A 33 -2.20 16.27 26.24
C ASP A 33 -3.41 17.18 26.55
N GLY A 34 -4.10 17.68 25.51
CA GLY A 34 -5.28 18.54 25.63
C GLY A 34 -5.02 19.95 26.15
N LYS A 35 -3.77 20.43 26.17
CA LYS A 35 -3.39 21.73 26.74
C LYS A 35 -3.21 22.82 25.70
N SER A 36 -2.97 22.46 24.44
CA SER A 36 -2.70 23.42 23.37
C SER A 36 -3.99 23.85 22.67
N SER A 37 -4.12 25.12 22.39
CA SER A 37 -5.14 25.68 21.51
C SER A 37 -4.62 25.74 20.06
N ILE A 38 -5.50 26.04 19.10
CA ILE A 38 -5.09 26.30 17.71
C ILE A 38 -4.24 27.56 17.62
N GLU A 39 -4.52 28.56 18.45
CA GLU A 39 -3.75 29.79 18.54
C GLU A 39 -2.32 29.54 19.02
N ASP A 40 -2.14 28.64 19.99
CA ASP A 40 -0.81 28.19 20.43
C ASP A 40 -0.05 27.52 19.30
N LEU A 41 -0.72 26.64 18.53
CA LEU A 41 -0.13 25.97 17.37
C LEU A 41 0.34 26.98 16.30
N TYR A 42 -0.45 28.04 16.04
CA TYR A 42 -0.04 29.08 15.10
C TYR A 42 1.15 29.88 15.62
N ALA A 43 1.17 30.20 16.91
CA ALA A 43 2.29 30.92 17.55
C ALA A 43 3.59 30.09 17.49
N ASP A 44 3.50 28.79 17.77
CA ASP A 44 4.65 27.89 17.65
C ASP A 44 5.12 27.74 16.19
N ALA A 45 4.20 27.59 15.24
CA ALA A 45 4.53 27.54 13.82
C ALA A 45 5.23 28.82 13.32
N GLU A 46 4.82 29.99 13.78
CA GLU A 46 5.48 31.27 13.46
C GLU A 46 6.91 31.32 14.04
N LYS A 47 7.05 30.92 15.30
CA LYS A 47 8.35 30.90 16.01
C LYS A 47 9.34 29.96 15.31
N ASP A 48 8.91 28.77 14.93
CA ASP A 48 9.75 27.72 14.38
C ASP A 48 9.86 27.76 12.84
N TYR A 49 9.17 28.71 12.19
CA TYR A 49 9.02 28.79 10.74
C TYR A 49 10.35 28.67 9.97
N LYS A 50 11.37 29.42 10.38
CA LYS A 50 12.69 29.42 9.67
C LYS A 50 13.39 28.07 9.76
N GLU A 51 13.34 27.42 10.91
CA GLU A 51 13.94 26.11 11.12
C GLU A 51 13.19 25.02 10.36
N VAL A 52 11.86 25.03 10.45
CA VAL A 52 11.01 24.08 9.73
C VAL A 52 11.21 24.21 8.22
N MET A 53 11.22 25.46 7.69
CA MET A 53 11.47 25.67 6.26
C MET A 53 12.85 25.18 5.82
N ALA A 54 13.88 25.36 6.63
CA ALA A 54 15.21 24.83 6.31
C ALA A 54 15.23 23.28 6.23
N LYS A 55 14.52 22.62 7.16
CA LYS A 55 14.32 21.15 7.13
C LYS A 55 13.53 20.72 5.90
N CYS A 56 12.45 21.42 5.56
CA CYS A 56 11.67 21.13 4.35
C CYS A 56 12.53 21.25 3.09
N TYR A 57 13.29 22.31 2.90
CA TYR A 57 14.18 22.46 1.75
C TYR A 57 15.27 21.38 1.68
N ALA A 58 15.79 20.94 2.82
CA ALA A 58 16.76 19.84 2.85
C ALA A 58 16.11 18.52 2.43
N PHE A 59 14.92 18.25 2.95
CA PHE A 59 14.15 17.05 2.60
C PHE A 59 13.72 17.05 1.13
N ASP A 60 13.21 18.17 0.61
CA ASP A 60 12.83 18.31 -0.81
C ASP A 60 14.00 17.96 -1.74
N ARG A 61 15.21 18.46 -1.42
CA ARG A 61 16.43 18.13 -2.20
C ARG A 61 16.75 16.64 -2.15
N GLN A 62 16.62 16.01 -0.99
CA GLN A 62 16.86 14.59 -0.83
C GLN A 62 15.84 13.77 -1.63
N LEU A 63 14.55 14.05 -1.46
CA LEU A 63 13.46 13.38 -2.15
C LEU A 63 13.63 13.47 -3.67
N MET A 64 13.89 14.68 -4.18
CA MET A 64 14.09 14.89 -5.61
C MET A 64 15.33 14.17 -6.15
N ALA A 65 16.42 14.12 -5.37
CA ALA A 65 17.63 13.38 -5.76
C ALA A 65 17.38 11.87 -5.78
N ASP A 66 16.76 11.31 -4.74
CA ASP A 66 16.41 9.90 -4.65
C ASP A 66 15.52 9.47 -5.82
N ALA A 67 14.47 10.23 -6.09
CA ALA A 67 13.52 9.93 -7.16
C ALA A 67 14.16 10.10 -8.56
N TYR A 68 15.03 11.10 -8.73
CA TYR A 68 15.76 11.29 -10.00
C TYR A 68 16.72 10.12 -10.27
N LEU A 69 17.41 9.65 -9.26
CA LEU A 69 18.33 8.49 -9.38
C LEU A 69 17.53 7.22 -9.72
N ALA A 70 16.39 7.02 -9.07
CA ALA A 70 15.54 5.85 -9.28
C ALA A 70 14.87 5.82 -10.66
N GLY A 71 14.30 6.96 -11.15
CA GLY A 71 13.46 6.96 -12.34
C GLY A 71 13.64 8.10 -13.34
N GLY A 72 14.49 9.09 -13.04
CA GLY A 72 14.73 10.27 -13.89
C GLY A 72 13.79 11.44 -13.59
N LYS A 73 13.85 12.48 -14.41
CA LYS A 73 13.20 13.78 -14.16
C LYS A 73 11.68 13.65 -14.01
N GLU A 74 11.02 13.03 -14.97
CA GLU A 74 9.56 12.93 -15.03
C GLU A 74 9.02 12.12 -13.85
N TYR A 75 9.73 11.08 -13.46
CA TYR A 75 9.39 10.30 -12.27
C TYR A 75 9.57 11.12 -10.99
N ALA A 76 10.64 11.91 -10.87
CA ALA A 76 10.87 12.76 -9.71
C ALA A 76 9.79 13.83 -9.53
N GLU A 77 9.30 14.42 -10.64
CA GLU A 77 8.18 15.37 -10.64
C GLU A 77 6.89 14.70 -10.11
N LEU A 78 6.61 13.48 -10.54
CA LEU A 78 5.48 12.69 -10.03
C LEU A 78 5.63 12.36 -8.54
N CYS A 79 6.82 11.96 -8.10
CA CYS A 79 7.09 11.69 -6.67
C CYS A 79 6.87 12.91 -5.77
N ALA A 80 7.25 14.12 -6.24
CA ALA A 80 7.04 15.35 -5.48
C ALA A 80 5.54 15.64 -5.26
N LEU A 81 4.71 15.42 -6.29
CA LEU A 81 3.25 15.54 -6.17
C LEU A 81 2.67 14.45 -5.26
N ALA A 82 3.13 13.21 -5.44
CA ALA A 82 2.68 12.06 -4.66
C ALA A 82 3.00 12.20 -3.18
N TYR A 83 4.20 12.66 -2.82
CA TYR A 83 4.58 12.93 -1.44
C TYR A 83 3.60 13.87 -0.75
N ARG A 84 3.40 15.03 -1.36
CA ARG A 84 2.51 16.06 -0.81
C ARG A 84 1.09 15.55 -0.60
N GLN A 85 0.54 14.84 -1.58
CA GLN A 85 -0.82 14.30 -1.49
C GLN A 85 -0.93 13.20 -0.43
N SER A 86 -0.02 12.22 -0.46
CA SER A 86 -0.06 11.10 0.46
C SER A 86 0.02 11.56 1.92
N VAL A 87 0.99 12.43 2.26
CA VAL A 87 1.16 12.93 3.63
C VAL A 87 -0.04 13.77 4.09
N SER A 88 -0.60 14.61 3.22
CA SER A 88 -1.71 15.49 3.59
C SER A 88 -3.03 14.76 3.88
N ALA A 89 -3.17 13.52 3.45
CA ALA A 89 -4.37 12.73 3.65
C ALA A 89 -4.39 11.96 4.98
N PHE A 90 -3.26 11.87 5.68
CA PHE A 90 -3.15 11.19 6.97
C PHE A 90 -3.32 12.11 8.17
N GLN A 91 -3.80 11.54 9.26
CA GLN A 91 -3.85 12.12 10.59
C GLN A 91 -3.03 11.28 11.55
N MET A 92 -2.60 11.86 12.68
CA MET A 92 -1.82 11.18 13.71
C MET A 92 -2.45 11.37 15.07
N SER A 93 -2.51 10.29 15.86
CA SER A 93 -2.88 10.27 17.26
C SER A 93 -1.95 9.33 18.04
N GLU A 94 -2.09 9.32 19.35
CA GLU A 94 -1.41 8.38 20.25
C GLU A 94 -2.47 7.81 21.21
N ASP A 95 -2.47 6.51 21.43
CA ASP A 95 -3.40 5.85 22.34
C ASP A 95 -2.91 5.92 23.81
N SER A 96 -3.69 5.35 24.72
CA SER A 96 -3.36 5.35 26.18
C SER A 96 -2.10 4.54 26.51
N ASP A 97 -1.68 3.62 25.66
CA ASP A 97 -0.46 2.83 25.83
C ASP A 97 0.78 3.53 25.21
N GLY A 98 0.59 4.70 24.59
CA GLY A 98 1.64 5.47 23.91
C GLY A 98 1.97 4.95 22.52
N GLU A 99 1.15 4.08 21.94
CA GLU A 99 1.32 3.62 20.57
C GLU A 99 0.84 4.69 19.58
N LEU A 100 1.65 4.97 18.57
CA LEU A 100 1.29 5.88 17.51
C LEU A 100 0.25 5.25 16.57
N LEU A 101 -0.72 6.06 16.18
CA LEU A 101 -1.74 5.76 15.18
C LEU A 101 -1.61 6.75 14.03
N TYR A 102 -1.47 6.25 12.80
CA TYR A 102 -1.38 7.06 11.59
C TYR A 102 -2.41 6.57 10.59
N PHE A 103 -3.43 7.37 10.33
CA PHE A 103 -4.65 6.93 9.69
C PHE A 103 -5.27 7.99 8.78
N THR A 104 -6.05 7.52 7.80
CA THR A 104 -6.91 8.36 6.96
C THR A 104 -8.26 8.59 7.66
N PRO A 105 -9.11 9.53 7.20
CA PRO A 105 -10.44 9.74 7.77
C PRO A 105 -11.33 8.49 7.79
N GLN A 106 -11.19 7.60 6.82
CA GLN A 106 -11.60 6.20 6.92
C GLN A 106 -10.42 5.45 7.51
N VAL A 107 -10.53 4.90 8.74
CA VAL A 107 -9.40 4.20 9.38
C VAL A 107 -9.20 2.82 8.76
N GLY A 108 -8.26 2.71 7.90
CA GLY A 108 -8.15 1.73 6.81
C GLY A 108 -8.77 2.35 5.54
N PRO A 109 -9.09 1.56 4.54
CA PRO A 109 -8.80 0.12 4.47
C PRO A 109 -7.31 -0.21 4.42
N VAL A 110 -6.92 -1.42 4.84
CA VAL A 110 -5.51 -1.84 4.81
C VAL A 110 -4.99 -1.89 3.37
N ASP A 111 -5.84 -2.20 2.41
CA ASP A 111 -5.54 -2.20 0.97
C ASP A 111 -5.27 -0.79 0.39
N GLU A 112 -5.59 0.30 1.11
CA GLU A 112 -5.13 1.67 0.81
C GLU A 112 -3.78 1.98 1.48
N TYR A 113 -3.51 1.41 2.67
CA TYR A 113 -2.24 1.60 3.37
C TYR A 113 -1.09 0.82 2.70
N TYR A 114 -1.40 -0.34 2.15
CA TYR A 114 -0.45 -1.17 1.42
C TYR A 114 0.21 -0.41 0.25
N PRO A 115 -0.52 0.16 -0.72
CA PRO A 115 0.11 0.97 -1.76
C PRO A 115 0.73 2.28 -1.25
N ALA A 116 0.24 2.85 -0.16
CA ALA A 116 0.85 4.05 0.42
C ALA A 116 2.19 3.78 1.12
N SER A 117 2.40 2.56 1.62
CA SER A 117 3.53 2.20 2.49
C SER A 117 4.94 2.47 1.93
N PRO A 118 5.24 2.35 0.61
CA PRO A 118 6.59 2.58 0.10
C PRO A 118 7.17 3.96 0.42
N LEU A 119 6.35 5.01 0.42
CA LEU A 119 6.79 6.34 0.83
C LEU A 119 7.32 6.34 2.27
N TYR A 120 6.55 5.76 3.17
CA TYR A 120 6.85 5.77 4.59
C TYR A 120 7.96 4.77 4.94
N LEU A 121 7.99 3.61 4.31
CA LEU A 121 9.11 2.65 4.43
C LEU A 121 10.45 3.30 4.04
N ARG A 122 10.45 4.19 3.05
CA ARG A 122 11.66 4.89 2.59
C ARG A 122 12.16 5.93 3.59
N TYR A 123 11.27 6.70 4.20
CA TYR A 123 11.65 7.89 4.98
C TYR A 123 11.37 7.77 6.48
N ASN A 124 10.38 7.00 6.89
CA ASN A 124 10.03 6.79 8.29
C ASN A 124 9.19 5.52 8.51
N PRO A 125 9.82 4.33 8.66
CA PRO A 125 9.11 3.07 8.89
C PRO A 125 8.18 3.05 10.12
N ASP A 126 8.43 3.89 11.13
CA ASP A 126 7.55 3.99 12.30
C ASP A 126 6.13 4.44 11.93
N LEU A 127 5.97 5.20 10.85
CA LEU A 127 4.63 5.57 10.36
C LEU A 127 3.90 4.37 9.75
N VAL A 128 4.62 3.40 9.18
CA VAL A 128 3.99 2.15 8.70
C VAL A 128 3.56 1.27 9.86
N LYS A 129 4.33 1.21 10.95
CA LYS A 129 3.89 0.57 12.19
C LYS A 129 2.63 1.25 12.73
N ALA A 130 2.63 2.58 12.76
CA ALA A 130 1.48 3.37 13.21
C ALA A 130 0.22 3.17 12.36
N MET A 131 0.36 2.82 11.06
CA MET A 131 -0.75 2.40 10.20
C MET A 131 -1.29 1.02 10.61
N LEU A 132 -0.40 0.09 11.00
CA LEU A 132 -0.77 -1.29 11.33
C LEU A 132 -1.20 -1.48 12.79
N ASN A 133 -0.72 -0.65 13.74
CA ASN A 133 -1.04 -0.77 15.16
C ASN A 133 -2.55 -0.90 15.44
N PRO A 134 -3.46 -0.11 14.85
CA PRO A 134 -4.89 -0.26 15.09
C PRO A 134 -5.45 -1.62 14.66
N PHE A 135 -4.93 -2.18 13.57
CA PHE A 135 -5.37 -3.48 13.05
C PHE A 135 -4.88 -4.63 13.91
N PHE A 136 -3.64 -4.56 14.40
CA PHE A 136 -3.14 -5.52 15.39
C PHE A 136 -3.94 -5.42 16.70
N TYR A 137 -4.14 -4.20 17.21
CA TYR A 137 -4.96 -4.01 18.41
C TYR A 137 -6.34 -4.67 18.28
N TYR A 138 -7.05 -4.40 17.17
CA TYR A 138 -8.39 -4.96 16.97
C TYR A 138 -8.35 -6.49 16.83
N SER A 139 -7.40 -7.03 16.06
CA SER A 139 -7.22 -8.49 15.88
C SER A 139 -6.87 -9.21 17.18
N GLU A 140 -6.10 -8.57 18.07
CA GLU A 140 -5.58 -9.16 19.31
C GLU A 140 -6.48 -8.91 20.52
N SER A 141 -7.38 -7.94 20.47
CA SER A 141 -8.28 -7.55 21.57
C SER A 141 -9.40 -8.55 21.87
N GLY A 142 -9.57 -9.59 21.05
CA GLY A 142 -10.71 -10.52 21.14
C GLY A 142 -12.02 -9.95 20.57
N LYS A 143 -12.02 -8.72 20.06
CA LYS A 143 -13.20 -8.10 19.41
C LYS A 143 -13.36 -8.57 17.97
N TRP A 144 -12.28 -9.00 17.32
CA TRP A 144 -12.26 -9.59 15.99
C TRP A 144 -12.08 -11.11 16.10
N GLY A 145 -13.10 -11.86 15.68
CA GLY A 145 -13.11 -13.31 15.82
C GLY A 145 -12.73 -14.11 14.57
N LYS A 146 -12.23 -13.45 13.51
CA LYS A 146 -11.88 -14.12 12.25
C LYS A 146 -10.37 -14.39 12.15
N PRO A 147 -9.94 -15.42 11.38
CA PRO A 147 -8.53 -15.82 11.30
C PRO A 147 -7.68 -14.96 10.35
N PHE A 148 -8.19 -13.85 9.89
CA PHE A 148 -7.54 -12.88 8.98
C PHE A 148 -7.79 -11.45 9.46
N PRO A 149 -7.04 -10.45 8.98
CA PRO A 149 -7.23 -9.06 9.40
C PRO A 149 -8.59 -8.48 8.98
N PRO A 150 -9.12 -7.49 9.73
CA PRO A 150 -10.25 -6.71 9.26
C PRO A 150 -9.86 -5.84 8.07
N HIS A 151 -10.81 -5.51 7.20
CA HIS A 151 -10.62 -4.61 6.08
C HIS A 151 -10.44 -3.15 6.53
N ASP A 152 -11.30 -2.67 7.43
CA ASP A 152 -11.26 -1.33 8.02
C ASP A 152 -11.66 -1.36 9.50
N LEU A 153 -11.52 -0.24 10.17
CA LEU A 153 -11.87 -0.09 11.60
C LEU A 153 -12.97 0.95 11.82
N GLY A 154 -13.64 1.39 10.76
CA GLY A 154 -14.63 2.46 10.78
C GLY A 154 -14.06 3.78 10.30
N GLY A 155 -14.84 4.85 10.40
CA GLY A 155 -14.48 6.17 9.91
C GLY A 155 -14.57 7.24 10.98
N TYR A 156 -13.65 8.21 10.92
CA TYR A 156 -13.66 9.36 11.82
C TYR A 156 -15.05 9.99 11.92
N PRO A 157 -15.57 10.32 13.11
CA PRO A 157 -14.90 10.31 14.41
C PRO A 157 -15.09 9.01 15.23
N ILE A 158 -15.61 7.94 14.66
CA ILE A 158 -15.92 6.69 15.39
C ILE A 158 -15.15 5.54 14.76
N VAL A 159 -14.23 4.96 15.54
CA VAL A 159 -13.38 3.82 15.16
C VAL A 159 -13.59 2.70 16.17
N ASN A 160 -14.49 1.78 15.87
CA ASN A 160 -14.89 0.71 16.78
C ASN A 160 -14.98 -0.67 16.10
N GLY A 161 -14.42 -0.83 14.90
CA GLY A 161 -14.40 -2.06 14.14
C GLY A 161 -14.87 -1.88 12.70
N GLN A 162 -14.79 -2.96 11.93
CA GLN A 162 -15.08 -2.97 10.50
C GLN A 162 -16.50 -2.49 10.19
N THR A 163 -16.61 -1.55 9.27
CA THR A 163 -17.88 -0.94 8.83
C THR A 163 -18.17 -1.17 7.35
N ILE A 164 -17.15 -1.38 6.54
CA ILE A 164 -17.31 -1.69 5.12
C ILE A 164 -17.76 -3.15 4.99
N GLY A 165 -18.84 -3.37 4.26
CA GLY A 165 -19.38 -4.71 4.04
C GLY A 165 -18.51 -5.53 3.10
N GLY A 166 -18.25 -6.77 3.47
CA GLY A 166 -17.42 -7.72 2.72
C GLY A 166 -16.02 -7.83 3.29
N ASP A 167 -15.60 -9.07 3.53
CA ASP A 167 -14.24 -9.38 3.95
C ASP A 167 -13.34 -9.50 2.73
N MET A 168 -12.06 -9.19 2.92
CA MET A 168 -10.99 -9.33 1.92
C MET A 168 -9.86 -10.17 2.53
N PRO A 169 -10.11 -11.45 2.85
CA PRO A 169 -9.25 -12.20 3.76
C PRO A 169 -7.84 -12.45 3.22
N VAL A 170 -7.68 -12.86 1.97
CA VAL A 170 -6.35 -13.07 1.37
C VAL A 170 -5.67 -11.73 1.08
N GLU A 171 -6.44 -10.72 0.65
CA GLU A 171 -5.95 -9.36 0.41
C GLU A 171 -5.29 -8.80 1.67
N GLU A 172 -6.02 -8.77 2.78
CA GLU A 172 -5.54 -8.09 3.99
C GLU A 172 -4.51 -8.90 4.76
N ALA A 173 -4.60 -10.25 4.75
CA ALA A 173 -3.56 -11.09 5.32
C ALA A 173 -2.24 -10.93 4.57
N GLY A 174 -2.29 -10.90 3.23
CA GLY A 174 -1.13 -10.62 2.39
C GLY A 174 -0.54 -9.23 2.65
N ASN A 175 -1.39 -8.20 2.71
CA ASN A 175 -0.99 -6.83 3.00
C ASN A 175 -0.27 -6.73 4.37
N GLY A 176 -0.87 -7.27 5.42
CA GLY A 176 -0.33 -7.24 6.78
C GLY A 176 1.04 -7.92 6.89
N LEU A 177 1.19 -9.11 6.31
CA LEU A 177 2.44 -9.87 6.34
C LEU A 177 3.56 -9.20 5.51
N ILE A 178 3.24 -8.74 4.30
CA ILE A 178 4.22 -8.07 3.42
C ILE A 178 4.69 -6.75 4.03
N MET A 179 3.76 -5.92 4.53
CA MET A 179 4.12 -4.64 5.17
C MET A 179 4.97 -4.85 6.42
N THR A 180 4.64 -5.85 7.24
CA THR A 180 5.42 -6.18 8.45
C THR A 180 6.83 -6.65 8.09
N ALA A 181 6.98 -7.49 7.06
CA ALA A 181 8.28 -7.92 6.57
C ALA A 181 9.11 -6.77 5.97
N ALA A 182 8.43 -5.85 5.30
CA ALA A 182 9.09 -4.66 4.76
C ALA A 182 9.60 -3.73 5.87
N ILE A 183 8.84 -3.53 6.95
CA ILE A 183 9.30 -2.82 8.15
C ILE A 183 10.56 -3.48 8.69
N ALA A 184 10.52 -4.80 8.91
CA ALA A 184 11.66 -5.54 9.44
C ALA A 184 12.91 -5.45 8.55
N LYS A 185 12.74 -5.48 7.22
CA LYS A 185 13.84 -5.29 6.26
C LYS A 185 14.44 -3.89 6.37
N MET A 186 13.61 -2.84 6.41
CA MET A 186 14.10 -1.45 6.50
C MET A 186 14.82 -1.17 7.81
N GLU A 187 14.34 -1.72 8.91
CA GLU A 187 14.94 -1.57 10.24
C GLU A 187 16.07 -2.55 10.53
N LYS A 188 16.25 -3.57 9.67
CA LYS A 188 17.19 -4.68 9.88
C LYS A 188 16.96 -5.42 11.21
N ASN A 189 15.74 -5.42 11.68
CA ASN A 189 15.31 -6.18 12.86
C ASN A 189 13.80 -6.51 12.77
N ALA A 190 13.36 -7.58 13.44
CA ALA A 190 12.01 -8.07 13.41
C ALA A 190 11.27 -7.94 14.76
N SER A 191 11.69 -7.04 15.65
CA SER A 191 11.08 -6.87 16.98
C SER A 191 9.60 -6.47 16.92
N TYR A 192 9.21 -5.67 15.91
CA TYR A 192 7.80 -5.34 15.67
C TYR A 192 6.98 -6.60 15.32
N ALA A 193 7.51 -7.45 14.44
CA ALA A 193 6.87 -8.72 14.11
C ALA A 193 6.81 -9.68 15.31
N GLU A 194 7.85 -9.71 16.15
CA GLU A 194 7.88 -10.54 17.34
C GLU A 194 6.75 -10.19 18.31
N LYS A 195 6.47 -8.90 18.51
CA LYS A 195 5.35 -8.42 19.34
C LYS A 195 4.00 -9.00 18.88
N HIS A 196 3.81 -9.18 17.58
CA HIS A 196 2.55 -9.63 16.98
C HIS A 196 2.63 -11.05 16.39
N TRP A 197 3.63 -11.85 16.82
CA TRP A 197 3.96 -13.12 16.18
C TRP A 197 2.78 -14.08 16.06
N LYS A 198 1.98 -14.22 17.12
CA LYS A 198 0.82 -15.11 17.14
C LYS A 198 -0.21 -14.73 16.05
N THR A 199 -0.47 -13.46 15.91
CA THR A 199 -1.42 -12.93 14.93
C THR A 199 -0.89 -13.11 13.51
N LEU A 200 0.39 -12.80 13.28
CA LEU A 200 1.06 -13.02 12.00
C LEU A 200 1.06 -14.51 11.61
N THR A 201 1.29 -15.41 12.57
CA THR A 201 1.20 -16.87 12.33
C THR A 201 -0.21 -17.26 11.88
N GLN A 202 -1.24 -16.77 12.55
CA GLN A 202 -2.63 -17.05 12.20
C GLN A 202 -2.96 -16.57 10.77
N TRP A 203 -2.49 -15.38 10.36
CA TRP A 203 -2.67 -14.88 9.02
C TRP A 203 -1.91 -15.70 7.96
N ALA A 204 -0.69 -16.15 8.28
CA ALA A 204 0.08 -17.02 7.41
C ALA A 204 -0.55 -18.41 7.24
N GLU A 205 -1.09 -19.00 8.31
CA GLU A 205 -1.85 -20.24 8.25
C GLU A 205 -3.10 -20.11 7.38
N TYR A 206 -3.82 -19.00 7.52
CA TYR A 206 -4.97 -18.72 6.66
C TYR A 206 -4.58 -18.65 5.17
N LEU A 207 -3.46 -18.00 4.85
CA LEU A 207 -2.95 -17.91 3.46
C LEU A 207 -2.48 -19.28 2.92
N LEU A 208 -1.92 -20.17 3.76
CA LEU A 208 -1.56 -21.53 3.33
C LEU A 208 -2.78 -22.33 2.87
N GLU A 209 -3.92 -22.10 3.49
CA GLU A 209 -5.16 -22.82 3.17
C GLU A 209 -5.92 -22.20 2.00
N ASN A 210 -5.84 -20.86 1.83
CA ASN A 210 -6.74 -20.09 0.97
C ASN A 210 -6.03 -19.23 -0.08
N GLY A 211 -4.69 -19.16 -0.11
CA GLY A 211 -3.94 -18.20 -0.91
C GLY A 211 -3.59 -18.70 -2.32
N THR A 212 -3.57 -20.02 -2.59
CA THR A 212 -3.20 -20.54 -3.92
C THR A 212 -4.28 -20.27 -4.95
N ASP A 213 -5.53 -20.60 -4.63
CA ASP A 213 -6.70 -20.18 -5.40
C ASP A 213 -7.65 -19.45 -4.46
N THR A 214 -7.81 -18.17 -4.71
CA THR A 214 -8.54 -17.29 -3.82
C THR A 214 -10.07 -17.42 -3.91
N GLY A 215 -10.57 -18.24 -4.84
CA GLY A 215 -12.01 -18.43 -5.04
C GLY A 215 -12.73 -17.11 -5.36
N ASP A 216 -13.98 -17.02 -4.94
CA ASP A 216 -14.81 -15.81 -5.11
C ASP A 216 -14.73 -14.94 -3.85
N GLN A 217 -13.72 -14.07 -3.78
CA GLN A 217 -13.60 -13.07 -2.72
C GLN A 217 -13.28 -11.69 -3.29
N LEU A 218 -13.56 -10.67 -2.48
CA LEU A 218 -13.25 -9.30 -2.84
C LEU A 218 -11.73 -9.06 -2.90
N THR A 219 -11.30 -8.22 -3.82
CA THR A 219 -9.92 -7.76 -3.98
C THR A 219 -9.87 -6.23 -4.00
N THR A 220 -8.72 -5.63 -3.83
CA THR A 220 -8.53 -4.18 -3.99
C THR A 220 -8.96 -3.68 -5.38
N ASP A 221 -9.06 -4.55 -6.39
CA ASP A 221 -9.45 -4.20 -7.77
C ASP A 221 -10.95 -4.39 -8.05
N ASN A 222 -11.79 -4.53 -7.03
CA ASN A 222 -13.25 -4.70 -7.16
C ASN A 222 -13.96 -3.57 -7.92
N PHE A 223 -13.36 -2.37 -7.93
CA PHE A 223 -13.87 -1.25 -8.74
C PHE A 223 -13.93 -1.58 -10.24
N ALA A 224 -13.15 -2.56 -10.70
CA ALA A 224 -13.18 -3.07 -12.08
C ALA A 224 -14.18 -4.23 -12.28
N GLY A 225 -14.98 -4.56 -11.27
CA GLY A 225 -15.89 -5.70 -11.22
C GLY A 225 -15.32 -6.89 -10.48
N ASN A 226 -16.21 -7.75 -9.97
CA ASN A 226 -15.79 -8.97 -9.29
C ASN A 226 -15.02 -9.88 -10.23
N CYS A 227 -13.94 -10.49 -9.72
CA CYS A 227 -13.06 -11.37 -10.48
C CYS A 227 -12.63 -12.55 -9.61
N PRO A 228 -13.44 -13.62 -9.55
CA PRO A 228 -13.04 -14.86 -8.89
C PRO A 228 -11.74 -15.45 -9.46
N HIS A 229 -11.07 -16.26 -8.66
CA HIS A 229 -9.83 -16.95 -9.05
C HIS A 229 -8.71 -16.00 -9.52
N HIS A 230 -8.62 -14.81 -8.89
CA HIS A 230 -7.78 -13.70 -9.33
C HIS A 230 -6.29 -13.99 -9.16
N ALA A 231 -5.56 -14.10 -10.27
CA ALA A 231 -4.15 -14.52 -10.26
C ALA A 231 -3.21 -13.57 -9.51
N ASN A 232 -3.45 -12.24 -9.55
CA ASN A 232 -2.60 -11.30 -8.83
C ASN A 232 -2.87 -11.29 -7.31
N LEU A 233 -4.11 -11.61 -6.88
CA LEU A 233 -4.43 -11.83 -5.48
C LEU A 233 -3.77 -13.10 -4.94
N SER A 234 -3.81 -14.20 -5.72
CA SER A 234 -3.06 -15.42 -5.40
C SER A 234 -1.56 -15.15 -5.25
N ALA A 235 -0.95 -14.39 -6.19
CA ALA A 235 0.44 -13.97 -6.05
C ALA A 235 0.71 -13.21 -4.73
N LYS A 236 -0.21 -12.34 -4.29
CA LYS A 236 -0.13 -11.67 -2.97
C LYS A 236 -0.14 -12.68 -1.83
N GLY A 237 -1.02 -13.69 -1.87
CA GLY A 237 -1.06 -14.76 -0.87
C GLY A 237 0.27 -15.50 -0.76
N VAL A 238 0.84 -15.91 -1.90
CA VAL A 238 2.17 -16.56 -1.97
C VAL A 238 3.26 -15.67 -1.37
N LEU A 239 3.29 -14.38 -1.75
CA LEU A 239 4.26 -13.41 -1.24
C LEU A 239 4.09 -13.16 0.26
N GLY A 240 2.86 -13.14 0.77
CA GLY A 240 2.57 -13.01 2.21
C GLY A 240 3.14 -14.16 3.03
N ILE A 241 3.00 -15.41 2.54
CA ILE A 241 3.58 -16.60 3.18
C ILE A 241 5.11 -16.51 3.21
N ALA A 242 5.74 -16.13 2.10
CA ALA A 242 7.18 -15.99 2.04
C ALA A 242 7.69 -14.81 2.89
N ALA A 243 6.92 -13.73 2.96
CA ALA A 243 7.20 -12.61 3.87
C ALA A 243 7.20 -13.06 5.34
N TYR A 244 6.23 -13.89 5.75
CA TYR A 244 6.22 -14.51 7.07
C TYR A 244 7.45 -15.41 7.30
N ALA A 245 7.84 -16.21 6.30
CA ALA A 245 9.04 -17.05 6.39
C ALA A 245 10.32 -16.21 6.60
N ARG A 246 10.43 -15.05 5.95
CA ARG A 246 11.54 -14.11 6.18
C ARG A 246 11.54 -13.53 7.58
N LEU A 247 10.38 -13.19 8.11
CA LEU A 247 10.26 -12.76 9.51
C LEU A 247 10.68 -13.86 10.49
N ALA A 248 10.26 -15.11 10.24
CA ALA A 248 10.65 -16.27 11.03
C ALA A 248 12.19 -16.48 11.00
N GLU A 249 12.82 -16.32 9.83
CA GLU A 249 14.28 -16.39 9.69
C GLU A 249 14.98 -15.30 10.52
N MET A 250 14.52 -14.06 10.46
CA MET A 250 15.06 -12.94 11.23
C MET A 250 14.90 -13.14 12.75
N LEU A 251 13.87 -13.85 13.17
CA LEU A 251 13.61 -14.23 14.58
C LEU A 251 14.28 -15.54 14.98
N ASN A 252 15.15 -16.13 14.13
CA ASN A 252 15.83 -17.41 14.35
C ASN A 252 14.88 -18.62 14.52
N LYS A 253 13.66 -18.56 14.01
CA LYS A 253 12.66 -19.63 13.99
C LYS A 253 12.85 -20.48 12.73
N LYS A 254 13.95 -21.23 12.67
CA LYS A 254 14.42 -21.90 11.46
C LYS A 254 13.45 -22.91 10.86
N GLU A 255 12.80 -23.72 11.69
CA GLU A 255 11.84 -24.75 11.24
C GLU A 255 10.60 -24.10 10.59
N GLU A 256 10.09 -23.02 11.20
CA GLU A 256 8.98 -22.24 10.65
C GLU A 256 9.41 -21.56 9.34
N ALA A 257 10.58 -20.90 9.32
CA ALA A 257 11.11 -20.25 8.15
C ALA A 257 11.22 -21.23 6.94
N GLU A 258 11.79 -22.41 7.16
CA GLU A 258 11.93 -23.43 6.13
C GLU A 258 10.56 -23.97 5.65
N LYS A 259 9.67 -24.29 6.60
CA LYS A 259 8.31 -24.77 6.30
C LYS A 259 7.55 -23.81 5.40
N TYR A 260 7.47 -22.54 5.78
CA TYR A 260 6.66 -21.56 5.05
C TYR A 260 7.32 -21.11 3.74
N MET A 261 8.65 -21.04 3.68
CA MET A 261 9.35 -20.73 2.44
C MET A 261 9.19 -21.84 1.40
N ASN A 262 9.29 -23.10 1.81
CA ASN A 262 9.06 -24.25 0.93
C ASN A 262 7.61 -24.26 0.42
N ALA A 263 6.63 -24.04 1.29
CA ALA A 263 5.23 -23.92 0.89
C ALA A 263 5.00 -22.80 -0.13
N ALA A 264 5.53 -21.60 0.12
CA ALA A 264 5.45 -20.49 -0.81
C ALA A 264 6.09 -20.82 -2.18
N GLY A 265 7.22 -21.56 -2.18
CA GLY A 265 7.88 -22.01 -3.40
C GLY A 265 7.04 -22.99 -4.22
N GLU A 266 6.33 -23.92 -3.58
CA GLU A 266 5.41 -24.82 -4.29
C GLU A 266 4.18 -24.07 -4.82
N MET A 267 3.58 -23.21 -4.00
CA MET A 267 2.45 -22.38 -4.42
C MET A 267 2.82 -21.46 -5.61
N ALA A 268 4.03 -20.89 -5.63
CA ALA A 268 4.50 -20.09 -6.76
C ALA A 268 4.61 -20.91 -8.07
N LYS A 269 5.01 -22.18 -8.00
CA LYS A 269 5.04 -23.07 -9.16
C LYS A 269 3.62 -23.41 -9.65
N GLU A 270 2.71 -23.69 -8.73
CA GLU A 270 1.29 -23.94 -9.05
C GLU A 270 0.67 -22.70 -9.70
N TRP A 271 0.93 -21.51 -9.15
CA TRP A 271 0.51 -20.23 -9.70
C TRP A 271 1.01 -20.05 -11.15
N GLU A 272 2.32 -20.29 -11.39
CA GLU A 272 2.89 -20.15 -12.73
C GLU A 272 2.20 -21.07 -13.75
N MET A 273 1.91 -22.31 -13.38
CA MET A 273 1.20 -23.27 -14.25
C MET A 273 -0.25 -22.85 -14.50
N ALA A 274 -0.97 -22.43 -13.46
CA ALA A 274 -2.39 -22.09 -13.56
C ALA A 274 -2.64 -20.78 -14.33
N ALA A 275 -1.77 -19.79 -14.15
CA ALA A 275 -1.92 -18.49 -14.79
C ALA A 275 -1.34 -18.44 -16.21
N TYR A 276 -0.54 -19.40 -16.65
CA TYR A 276 0.18 -19.34 -17.92
C TYR A 276 -0.75 -19.27 -19.14
N ALA A 277 -0.53 -18.30 -20.02
CA ALA A 277 -1.29 -18.06 -21.25
C ALA A 277 -0.39 -17.81 -22.48
N GLY A 278 0.81 -18.43 -22.51
CA GLY A 278 1.74 -18.31 -23.65
C GLY A 278 2.66 -17.09 -23.51
N ASP A 279 2.26 -15.95 -24.04
CA ASP A 279 3.05 -14.71 -24.02
C ASP A 279 2.79 -13.80 -22.78
N HIS A 280 1.85 -14.18 -21.93
CA HIS A 280 1.50 -13.47 -20.68
C HIS A 280 0.93 -14.43 -19.63
N TYR A 281 0.47 -13.89 -18.49
CA TYR A 281 -0.27 -14.61 -17.45
C TYR A 281 -1.68 -14.02 -17.28
N ARG A 282 -2.66 -14.92 -17.07
CA ARG A 282 -4.09 -14.59 -17.00
C ARG A 282 -4.41 -13.60 -15.87
N LEU A 283 -5.53 -12.88 -16.01
CA LEU A 283 -6.15 -12.12 -14.93
C LEU A 283 -6.71 -13.06 -13.85
N ALA A 284 -7.44 -14.10 -14.29
CA ALA A 284 -8.02 -15.13 -13.44
C ALA A 284 -7.73 -16.52 -14.02
N PHE A 285 -7.56 -17.52 -13.14
CA PHE A 285 -7.13 -18.87 -13.57
C PHE A 285 -8.12 -19.55 -14.51
N ASP A 286 -9.41 -19.25 -14.39
CA ASP A 286 -10.52 -19.78 -15.19
C ASP A 286 -10.83 -18.96 -16.45
N GLN A 287 -10.12 -17.84 -16.71
CA GLN A 287 -10.35 -16.95 -17.84
C GLN A 287 -9.17 -16.98 -18.83
N PRO A 288 -9.15 -17.88 -19.81
CA PRO A 288 -7.99 -18.14 -20.68
C PRO A 288 -7.56 -16.93 -21.53
N ASP A 289 -8.51 -16.07 -21.96
CA ASP A 289 -8.25 -14.92 -22.83
C ASP A 289 -8.05 -13.60 -22.07
N SER A 290 -7.94 -13.68 -20.74
CA SER A 290 -7.80 -12.52 -19.87
C SER A 290 -6.33 -12.22 -19.54
N TRP A 291 -6.03 -10.96 -19.24
CA TRP A 291 -4.75 -10.50 -18.72
C TRP A 291 -4.94 -9.37 -17.70
N GLY A 292 -3.99 -9.18 -16.81
CA GLY A 292 -4.00 -8.09 -15.84
C GLY A 292 -2.61 -7.87 -15.26
N MET A 293 -2.35 -6.67 -14.75
CA MET A 293 -1.07 -6.31 -14.13
C MET A 293 -0.77 -7.19 -12.91
N LYS A 294 0.42 -7.75 -12.83
CA LYS A 294 0.93 -8.53 -11.70
C LYS A 294 1.76 -7.67 -10.75
N TYR A 295 1.24 -6.50 -10.41
CA TYR A 295 1.93 -5.47 -9.64
C TYR A 295 2.46 -5.96 -8.28
N ASN A 296 1.80 -6.93 -7.65
CA ASN A 296 2.26 -7.48 -6.37
C ASN A 296 3.64 -8.15 -6.46
N LEU A 297 4.07 -8.60 -7.64
CA LEU A 297 5.40 -9.22 -7.83
C LEU A 297 6.58 -8.29 -7.50
N VAL A 298 6.34 -6.97 -7.39
CA VAL A 298 7.37 -6.01 -6.96
C VAL A 298 7.93 -6.34 -5.58
N TRP A 299 7.12 -6.95 -4.71
CA TRP A 299 7.53 -7.33 -3.36
C TRP A 299 8.42 -8.57 -3.34
N ASP A 300 8.31 -9.46 -4.33
CA ASP A 300 9.26 -10.56 -4.51
C ASP A 300 10.69 -10.02 -4.64
N ARG A 301 10.86 -8.97 -5.46
CA ARG A 301 12.14 -8.28 -5.65
C ARG A 301 12.54 -7.49 -4.41
N LEU A 302 11.64 -6.65 -3.87
CA LEU A 302 11.97 -5.77 -2.75
C LEU A 302 12.37 -6.55 -1.49
N LEU A 303 11.67 -7.64 -1.19
CA LEU A 303 11.97 -8.47 -0.02
C LEU A 303 13.07 -9.52 -0.29
N GLY A 304 13.50 -9.70 -1.55
CA GLY A 304 14.51 -10.67 -1.94
C GLY A 304 14.05 -12.12 -1.77
N LEU A 305 12.77 -12.41 -2.04
CA LEU A 305 12.18 -13.75 -1.84
C LEU A 305 12.58 -14.73 -2.94
N ASN A 306 12.74 -14.25 -4.18
CA ASN A 306 13.15 -15.01 -5.36
C ASN A 306 12.23 -16.20 -5.69
N LEU A 307 10.92 -16.02 -5.50
CA LEU A 307 9.91 -17.06 -5.76
C LEU A 307 9.51 -17.12 -7.23
N PHE A 308 9.39 -15.94 -7.86
CA PHE A 308 8.96 -15.83 -9.25
C PHE A 308 10.18 -15.68 -10.17
N PRO A 309 10.40 -16.63 -11.11
CA PRO A 309 11.54 -16.54 -12.01
C PRO A 309 11.54 -15.27 -12.85
N LYS A 310 12.73 -14.73 -13.17
CA LYS A 310 12.88 -13.53 -14.01
C LYS A 310 12.11 -13.60 -15.33
N ARG A 311 11.96 -14.80 -15.91
CA ARG A 311 11.16 -15.01 -17.14
C ARG A 311 9.68 -14.65 -16.98
N VAL A 312 9.11 -14.84 -15.78
CA VAL A 312 7.71 -14.46 -15.48
C VAL A 312 7.58 -12.94 -15.56
N ILE A 313 8.44 -12.24 -14.86
CA ILE A 313 8.45 -10.76 -14.82
C ILE A 313 8.71 -10.18 -16.21
N GLN A 314 9.71 -10.71 -16.93
CA GLN A 314 10.05 -10.24 -18.27
C GLN A 314 8.89 -10.43 -19.25
N LYS A 315 8.26 -11.61 -19.22
CA LYS A 315 7.10 -11.93 -20.07
C LYS A 315 5.96 -10.92 -19.83
N GLU A 316 5.63 -10.65 -18.57
CA GLU A 316 4.58 -9.71 -18.20
C GLU A 316 4.90 -8.27 -18.64
N THR A 317 6.10 -7.79 -18.33
CA THR A 317 6.48 -6.41 -18.69
C THR A 317 6.59 -6.20 -20.20
N ASP A 318 7.05 -7.20 -20.96
CA ASP A 318 7.05 -7.14 -22.43
C ASP A 318 5.62 -7.13 -22.98
N PHE A 319 4.74 -7.95 -22.41
CA PHE A 319 3.33 -8.01 -22.83
C PHE A 319 2.61 -6.69 -22.57
N TYR A 320 2.80 -6.06 -21.41
CA TYR A 320 2.17 -4.77 -21.09
C TYR A 320 2.55 -3.68 -22.07
N LEU A 321 3.79 -3.67 -22.59
CA LEU A 321 4.19 -2.72 -23.63
C LEU A 321 3.40 -2.89 -24.93
N THR A 322 2.82 -4.06 -25.21
CA THR A 322 1.95 -4.28 -26.35
C THR A 322 0.51 -3.76 -26.15
N LYS A 323 0.16 -3.46 -24.89
CA LYS A 323 -1.18 -3.01 -24.46
C LYS A 323 -1.26 -1.51 -24.17
N MET A 324 -0.17 -0.78 -24.42
CA MET A 324 -0.10 0.65 -24.12
C MET A 324 -1.08 1.47 -24.95
N ASN A 325 -1.86 2.30 -24.27
CA ASN A 325 -2.63 3.41 -24.86
C ASN A 325 -1.85 4.73 -24.71
N GLU A 326 -2.44 5.83 -25.13
CA GLU A 326 -1.79 7.17 -25.12
C GLU A 326 -1.33 7.60 -23.72
N PHE A 327 -2.09 7.26 -22.66
CA PHE A 327 -1.84 7.69 -21.29
C PHE A 327 -1.49 6.53 -20.33
N GLY A 328 -1.18 5.36 -20.84
CA GLY A 328 -0.68 4.23 -20.05
C GLY A 328 -1.20 2.88 -20.50
N CYS A 329 -0.78 1.84 -19.77
CA CYS A 329 -1.32 0.51 -19.93
C CYS A 329 -2.60 0.38 -19.10
N PRO A 330 -3.71 -0.16 -19.64
CA PRO A 330 -4.85 -0.53 -18.82
C PRO A 330 -4.47 -1.46 -17.67
N LEU A 331 -5.25 -1.45 -16.59
CA LEU A 331 -5.03 -2.35 -15.45
C LEU A 331 -5.14 -3.82 -15.86
N ASP A 332 -6.13 -4.12 -16.68
CA ASP A 332 -6.41 -5.46 -17.15
C ASP A 332 -7.30 -5.45 -18.41
N SER A 333 -7.67 -6.65 -18.86
CA SER A 333 -8.46 -6.86 -20.08
C SER A 333 -9.93 -6.42 -19.98
N ARG A 334 -10.43 -6.01 -18.82
CA ARG A 334 -11.84 -5.67 -18.61
C ARG A 334 -12.19 -4.24 -19.06
N HIS A 335 -11.24 -3.28 -18.88
CA HIS A 335 -11.49 -1.86 -19.12
C HIS A 335 -10.25 -1.15 -19.69
N SER A 336 -10.45 0.07 -20.22
CA SER A 336 -9.36 0.93 -20.73
C SER A 336 -8.73 1.84 -19.67
N TYR A 337 -9.18 1.80 -18.43
CA TYR A 337 -8.59 2.59 -17.34
C TYR A 337 -7.50 1.82 -16.59
N THR A 338 -6.70 2.57 -15.82
CA THR A 338 -5.65 2.02 -14.96
C THR A 338 -5.63 2.71 -13.60
N LYS A 339 -5.04 2.03 -12.60
CA LYS A 339 -4.64 2.65 -11.34
C LYS A 339 -3.18 3.08 -11.39
N VAL A 340 -2.92 4.32 -11.01
CA VAL A 340 -1.59 4.91 -11.10
C VAL A 340 -0.57 4.28 -10.18
N ASP A 341 -0.98 3.89 -8.97
CA ASP A 341 -0.19 3.14 -7.99
C ASP A 341 0.30 1.81 -8.57
N TRP A 342 -0.61 1.02 -9.14
CA TRP A 342 -0.28 -0.27 -9.76
C TRP A 342 0.55 -0.12 -11.04
N THR A 343 0.33 0.96 -11.79
CA THR A 343 1.16 1.29 -12.95
C THR A 343 2.62 1.51 -12.54
N VAL A 344 2.86 2.27 -11.46
CA VAL A 344 4.22 2.52 -10.96
C VAL A 344 4.88 1.25 -10.45
N TRP A 345 4.14 0.41 -9.70
CA TRP A 345 4.67 -0.86 -9.22
C TRP A 345 5.02 -1.80 -10.38
N THR A 346 4.14 -1.89 -11.37
CA THR A 346 4.38 -2.67 -12.59
C THR A 346 5.60 -2.13 -13.36
N ALA A 347 5.72 -0.81 -13.51
CA ALA A 347 6.88 -0.20 -14.14
C ALA A 347 8.18 -0.54 -13.40
N SER A 348 8.13 -0.62 -12.05
CA SER A 348 9.29 -0.95 -11.22
C SER A 348 9.76 -2.40 -11.34
N LEU A 349 8.98 -3.26 -12.00
CA LEU A 349 9.38 -4.63 -12.40
C LEU A 349 10.26 -4.66 -13.65
N SER A 350 10.36 -3.56 -14.39
CA SER A 350 11.08 -3.49 -15.67
C SER A 350 12.53 -3.96 -15.55
N ALA A 351 13.01 -4.62 -16.60
CA ALA A 351 14.37 -5.15 -16.67
C ALA A 351 15.42 -4.04 -16.78
N ASP A 352 15.04 -2.91 -17.40
CA ASP A 352 15.92 -1.79 -17.62
C ASP A 352 15.18 -0.43 -17.54
N ARG A 353 15.98 0.64 -17.51
CA ARG A 353 15.48 2.02 -17.40
C ARG A 353 14.65 2.47 -18.61
N MET A 354 14.89 1.91 -19.79
CA MET A 354 14.14 2.26 -20.98
C MET A 354 12.73 1.68 -20.92
N GLN A 355 12.60 0.44 -20.52
CA GLN A 355 11.30 -0.21 -20.30
C GLN A 355 10.50 0.50 -19.19
N PHE A 356 11.14 0.82 -18.05
CA PHE A 356 10.56 1.63 -16.99
C PHE A 356 9.98 2.96 -17.54
N ARG A 357 10.78 3.70 -18.29
CA ARG A 357 10.35 4.98 -18.86
C ARG A 357 9.16 4.83 -19.83
N LYS A 358 9.13 3.79 -20.64
CA LYS A 358 8.01 3.54 -21.57
C LYS A 358 6.69 3.38 -20.82
N LEU A 359 6.70 2.75 -19.63
CA LEU A 359 5.51 2.59 -18.79
C LEU A 359 5.16 3.87 -18.02
N MET A 360 6.17 4.66 -17.60
CA MET A 360 5.96 5.84 -16.74
C MET A 360 5.66 7.14 -17.51
N LEU A 361 6.24 7.34 -18.70
CA LEU A 361 6.06 8.58 -19.45
C LEU A 361 4.60 8.88 -19.82
N PRO A 362 3.76 7.90 -20.21
CA PRO A 362 2.34 8.15 -20.45
C PRO A 362 1.60 8.66 -19.21
N LEU A 363 1.94 8.17 -18.02
CA LEU A 363 1.37 8.65 -16.77
C LEU A 363 1.77 10.12 -16.51
N HIS A 364 3.05 10.46 -16.68
CA HIS A 364 3.50 11.84 -16.57
C HIS A 364 2.80 12.74 -17.59
N LYS A 365 2.62 12.26 -18.83
CA LYS A 365 1.84 12.94 -19.86
C LYS A 365 0.40 13.20 -19.41
N PHE A 366 -0.28 12.19 -18.86
CA PHE A 366 -1.64 12.33 -18.33
C PHE A 366 -1.72 13.45 -17.28
N MET A 367 -0.82 13.44 -16.29
CA MET A 367 -0.82 14.44 -15.20
C MET A 367 -0.60 15.87 -15.70
N ASN A 368 0.07 16.06 -16.85
CA ASN A 368 0.27 17.36 -17.48
C ASN A 368 -0.89 17.79 -18.38
N GLU A 369 -1.57 16.84 -19.02
CA GLU A 369 -2.55 17.13 -20.08
C GLU A 369 -4.01 16.95 -19.64
N THR A 370 -4.27 16.30 -18.48
CA THR A 370 -5.64 16.15 -17.99
C THR A 370 -6.33 17.50 -17.81
N THR A 371 -7.61 17.54 -18.12
CA THR A 371 -8.47 18.71 -17.91
C THR A 371 -8.93 18.84 -16.46
N ASP A 372 -8.85 17.76 -15.70
CA ASP A 372 -9.25 17.71 -14.31
C ASP A 372 -8.16 18.29 -13.41
N ARG A 373 -8.46 19.45 -12.78
CA ARG A 373 -7.51 20.20 -11.92
C ARG A 373 -7.80 20.00 -10.43
N THR A 374 -8.07 18.76 -10.06
CA THR A 374 -8.23 18.30 -8.68
C THR A 374 -6.92 17.67 -8.17
N PRO A 375 -6.82 17.28 -6.90
CA PRO A 375 -5.76 16.39 -6.46
C PRO A 375 -5.65 15.16 -7.38
N MET A 376 -4.46 14.56 -7.47
CA MET A 376 -4.24 13.42 -8.36
C MET A 376 -5.28 12.32 -8.10
N ALA A 377 -5.92 11.86 -9.18
CA ALA A 377 -6.72 10.66 -9.14
C ALA A 377 -5.81 9.43 -9.24
N ASP A 378 -6.17 8.36 -8.56
CA ASP A 378 -5.50 7.08 -8.73
C ASP A 378 -6.16 6.18 -9.78
N LEU A 379 -7.38 6.47 -10.21
CA LEU A 379 -8.05 5.79 -11.32
C LEU A 379 -8.25 6.73 -12.51
N ILE A 380 -7.56 6.45 -13.62
CA ILE A 380 -7.51 7.31 -14.81
C ILE A 380 -7.78 6.54 -16.09
N ASN A 381 -8.33 7.19 -17.12
CA ASN A 381 -8.44 6.64 -18.46
C ASN A 381 -7.07 6.59 -19.14
N THR A 382 -6.74 5.47 -19.80
CA THR A 382 -5.50 5.34 -20.57
C THR A 382 -5.63 5.78 -22.03
N ASP A 383 -6.85 5.88 -22.51
CA ASP A 383 -7.22 6.29 -23.89
C ASP A 383 -7.81 7.71 -23.97
N GLY A 384 -7.88 8.42 -22.85
CA GLY A 384 -8.42 9.78 -22.76
C GLY A 384 -7.84 10.58 -21.60
N LYS A 385 -8.11 11.90 -21.56
CA LYS A 385 -7.54 12.86 -20.60
C LYS A 385 -8.36 13.05 -19.33
N THR A 386 -9.32 12.15 -19.07
CA THR A 386 -10.24 12.28 -17.94
C THR A 386 -9.92 11.29 -16.84
N ILE A 387 -10.15 11.71 -15.61
CA ILE A 387 -10.14 10.79 -14.45
C ILE A 387 -11.39 9.92 -14.48
N VAL A 388 -11.29 8.74 -13.84
CA VAL A 388 -12.41 7.84 -13.61
C VAL A 388 -12.94 8.00 -12.19
N GLY A 389 -12.04 8.14 -11.22
CA GLY A 389 -12.42 8.32 -9.82
C GLY A 389 -11.24 8.29 -8.85
N PHE A 390 -11.56 8.22 -7.57
CA PHE A 390 -10.59 8.08 -6.49
C PHE A 390 -9.55 9.21 -6.46
N THR A 391 -9.96 10.41 -6.08
CA THR A 391 -9.09 11.59 -6.01
C THR A 391 -8.60 11.86 -4.60
N GLY A 392 -7.36 12.34 -4.46
CA GLY A 392 -6.82 12.82 -3.19
C GLY A 392 -6.48 11.73 -2.16
N ARG A 393 -6.38 10.46 -2.57
CA ARG A 393 -6.07 9.35 -1.67
C ARG A 393 -4.58 9.21 -1.41
N THR A 394 -4.25 8.50 -0.33
CA THR A 394 -2.87 8.24 0.12
C THR A 394 -2.11 7.28 -0.77
N VAL A 395 -2.81 6.44 -1.52
CA VAL A 395 -2.26 5.34 -2.34
C VAL A 395 -1.14 5.77 -3.30
N VAL A 396 -1.08 7.06 -3.63
CA VAL A 396 0.01 7.62 -4.45
C VAL A 396 1.39 7.57 -3.76
N GLY A 397 1.47 7.25 -2.47
CA GLY A 397 2.72 6.88 -1.81
C GLY A 397 3.42 5.69 -2.47
N ALA A 398 2.69 4.88 -3.23
CA ALA A 398 3.18 3.82 -4.10
C ALA A 398 4.28 4.25 -5.09
N TYR A 399 4.29 5.53 -5.47
CA TYR A 399 5.31 6.07 -6.38
C TYR A 399 6.73 5.87 -5.85
N PHE A 400 6.92 5.73 -4.54
CA PHE A 400 8.24 5.59 -3.92
C PHE A 400 8.80 4.16 -3.93
N ILE A 401 8.09 3.17 -4.51
CA ILE A 401 8.58 1.79 -4.59
C ILE A 401 9.90 1.69 -5.37
N SER A 402 10.07 2.45 -6.47
CA SER A 402 11.33 2.45 -7.22
C SER A 402 12.48 3.08 -6.43
N CYS A 403 12.19 4.07 -5.55
CA CYS A 403 13.20 4.63 -4.65
C CYS A 403 13.67 3.59 -3.63
N LEU A 404 12.73 2.78 -3.08
CA LEU A 404 13.06 1.68 -2.18
C LEU A 404 13.92 0.62 -2.86
N LEU A 405 13.55 0.19 -4.07
CA LEU A 405 14.31 -0.80 -4.84
C LEU A 405 15.71 -0.31 -5.14
N TYR A 406 15.86 0.94 -5.62
CA TYR A 406 17.15 1.52 -5.92
C TYR A 406 18.09 1.56 -4.70
N THR A 407 17.57 1.90 -3.53
CA THR A 407 18.36 1.96 -2.30
C THR A 407 18.64 0.58 -1.69
N SER A 408 17.76 -0.39 -1.87
CA SER A 408 17.99 -1.79 -1.47
C SER A 408 19.06 -2.43 -2.33
N ASP A 409 18.94 -2.31 -3.65
CA ASP A 409 19.94 -2.84 -4.59
C ASP A 409 21.34 -2.25 -4.33
N ALA A 410 21.44 -0.93 -4.07
CA ALA A 410 22.71 -0.27 -3.73
C ALA A 410 23.29 -0.68 -2.37
N ALA A 411 22.47 -1.13 -1.43
CA ALA A 411 22.92 -1.61 -0.13
C ALA A 411 23.38 -3.07 -0.15
N ASP A 412 22.83 -3.86 -1.06
CA ASP A 412 23.21 -5.28 -1.26
C ASP A 412 24.52 -5.41 -2.08
N ASP A 413 24.92 -4.35 -2.82
CA ASP A 413 26.18 -4.28 -3.58
C ASP A 413 27.40 -3.76 -2.76
N LEU A 414 27.21 -3.36 -1.50
CA LEU A 414 28.25 -2.88 -0.57
C LEU A 414 28.58 -3.91 0.51
#